data_151e1495691ea40eeadeb8fa2ff7f2a7
#
_entry.id   151e1495691ea40eeadeb8fa2ff7f2a7
#
_cell.length_a   1.000
_cell.length_b   1.000
_cell.length_c   1.000
_cell.angle_alpha   90.00
_cell.angle_beta   90.00
_cell.angle_gamma   90.00
#
_symmetry.space_group_name_H-M   'P 1'
#
loop_
_entity.id
_entity.type
_entity.pdbx_description
1 polymer ?
#
loop_
_entity_poly.entity_id
_entity_poly.type
_entity_poly.pdbx_seq_one_letter_code
_entity_poly.pdbx_strand_id
1 'polypeptide(L)'
;FLQKGLIDYMMFDPIWLGGITECLKAGAIADAHQIPVSIHDCNGPVNFTVGVNLSMAMTNACTYETARGFYYGWYKELLEDVPLIDHGFVSPLKGDGLGVKLKDKWLEESNSNIVISNLK
;
A
#
# COMPACT_ATOMS: atom_id res chain seq x y z
N PHE A 1 -0.38 -17.41 15.40
CA PHE A 1 0.92 -16.84 15.72
C PHE A 1 0.80 -15.81 16.83
N LEU A 2 -0.03 -14.77 16.69
CA LEU A 2 -0.24 -13.70 17.68
C LEU A 2 -0.61 -14.23 19.06
N GLN A 3 -1.64 -15.08 19.15
CA GLN A 3 -2.09 -15.68 20.41
C GLN A 3 -1.01 -16.50 21.14
N LYS A 4 -0.02 -16.98 20.42
CA LYS A 4 1.09 -17.78 20.97
C LYS A 4 2.34 -16.95 21.25
N GLY A 5 2.32 -15.65 20.98
CA GLY A 5 3.48 -14.77 21.16
C GLY A 5 4.70 -15.19 20.34
N LEU A 6 4.49 -15.63 19.09
CA LEU A 6 5.56 -16.16 18.23
C LEU A 6 6.14 -15.13 17.26
N ILE A 7 5.58 -13.93 17.23
CA ILE A 7 6.05 -12.84 16.36
C ILE A 7 6.10 -11.52 17.14
N ASP A 8 7.09 -10.69 16.83
CA ASP A 8 7.29 -9.37 17.41
C ASP A 8 6.77 -8.26 16.49
N TYR A 9 6.66 -8.54 15.21
CA TYR A 9 6.13 -7.64 14.18
C TYR A 9 5.23 -8.43 13.24
N MET A 10 4.12 -7.81 12.84
CA MET A 10 3.25 -8.37 11.80
C MET A 10 3.48 -7.61 10.50
N MET A 11 3.89 -8.33 9.45
CA MET A 11 4.06 -7.77 8.12
C MET A 11 3.03 -8.34 7.15
N PHE A 12 2.43 -7.48 6.34
CA PHE A 12 1.54 -7.90 5.25
C PHE A 12 1.52 -6.89 4.10
N ASP A 13 1.17 -7.42 2.94
CA ASP A 13 1.02 -6.64 1.70
C ASP A 13 -0.45 -6.55 1.33
N PRO A 14 -0.98 -5.36 1.02
CA PRO A 14 -2.39 -5.16 0.69
C PRO A 14 -2.91 -6.02 -0.47
N ILE A 15 -2.10 -6.26 -1.50
CA ILE A 15 -2.50 -7.10 -2.64
C ILE A 15 -2.65 -8.56 -2.21
N TRP A 16 -1.71 -9.07 -1.42
CA TRP A 16 -1.69 -10.48 -1.04
C TRP A 16 -2.69 -10.80 0.08
N LEU A 17 -2.97 -9.84 0.95
CA LEU A 17 -3.91 -10.04 2.05
C LEU A 17 -5.39 -9.90 1.62
N GLY A 18 -5.66 -9.30 0.47
CA GLY A 18 -7.02 -9.16 -0.05
C GLY A 18 -7.60 -7.74 0.02
N GLY A 19 -6.73 -6.74 0.05
CA GLY A 19 -7.11 -5.33 -0.04
C GLY A 19 -7.22 -4.60 1.29
N ILE A 20 -7.67 -3.34 1.22
CA ILE A 20 -7.71 -2.39 2.34
C ILE A 20 -8.49 -2.94 3.53
N THR A 21 -9.67 -3.50 3.28
CA THR A 21 -10.56 -3.99 4.35
C THR A 21 -9.90 -5.11 5.16
N GLU A 22 -9.25 -6.06 4.49
CA GLU A 22 -8.58 -7.17 5.17
C GLU A 22 -7.33 -6.71 5.91
N CYS A 23 -6.61 -5.73 5.36
CA CYS A 23 -5.47 -5.10 6.04
C CYS A 23 -5.89 -4.40 7.34
N LEU A 24 -6.99 -3.65 7.33
CA LEU A 24 -7.51 -2.99 8.54
C LEU A 24 -7.93 -4.00 9.60
N LYS A 25 -8.57 -5.12 9.21
CA LYS A 25 -8.91 -6.21 10.14
C LYS A 25 -7.66 -6.84 10.76
N ALA A 26 -6.67 -7.16 9.92
CA ALA A 26 -5.41 -7.74 10.37
C ALA A 26 -4.66 -6.78 11.31
N GLY A 27 -4.60 -5.49 10.96
CA GLY A 27 -4.01 -4.45 11.81
C GLY A 27 -4.70 -4.33 13.17
N ALA A 28 -6.05 -4.35 13.20
CA ALA A 28 -6.82 -4.31 14.45
C ALA A 28 -6.59 -5.55 15.34
N ILE A 29 -6.44 -6.74 14.73
CA ILE A 29 -6.10 -7.95 15.48
C ILE A 29 -4.67 -7.84 16.06
N ALA A 30 -3.70 -7.35 15.28
CA ALA A 30 -2.35 -7.13 15.77
C ALA A 30 -2.31 -6.10 16.91
N ASP A 31 -3.08 -5.01 16.79
CA ASP A 31 -3.19 -3.96 17.81
C ASP A 31 -3.74 -4.52 19.13
N ALA A 32 -4.78 -5.36 19.07
CA ALA A 32 -5.34 -6.05 20.25
C ALA A 32 -4.31 -6.95 20.97
N HIS A 33 -3.26 -7.38 20.27
CA HIS A 33 -2.13 -8.13 20.83
C HIS A 33 -0.90 -7.26 21.10
N GLN A 34 -1.01 -5.94 20.95
CA GLN A 34 0.10 -4.99 21.11
C GLN A 34 1.29 -5.29 20.17
N ILE A 35 1.02 -5.82 18.99
CA ILE A 35 2.02 -6.13 17.97
C ILE A 35 2.04 -5.02 16.93
N PRO A 36 3.21 -4.41 16.70
CA PRO A 36 3.36 -3.39 15.64
C PRO A 36 3.24 -4.01 14.25
N VAL A 37 2.72 -3.20 13.33
CA VAL A 37 2.53 -3.58 11.93
C VAL A 37 3.55 -2.87 11.04
N SER A 38 4.12 -3.62 10.10
CA SER A 38 4.88 -3.10 8.96
C SER A 38 4.13 -3.44 7.66
N ILE A 39 3.82 -2.44 6.86
CA ILE A 39 3.21 -2.67 5.56
C ILE A 39 4.32 -2.97 4.54
N HIS A 40 4.10 -3.99 3.70
CA HIS A 40 5.01 -4.40 2.64
C HIS A 40 4.56 -3.87 1.29
N ASP A 41 5.49 -3.47 0.44
CA ASP A 41 5.25 -3.18 -0.97
C ASP A 41 6.43 -3.60 -1.86
N CYS A 42 6.11 -4.43 -2.86
CA CYS A 42 6.95 -4.70 -4.02
C CYS A 42 6.09 -4.97 -5.29
N ASN A 43 4.82 -4.57 -5.27
CA ASN A 43 3.84 -4.99 -6.27
C ASN A 43 3.43 -3.87 -7.23
N GLY A 44 3.65 -2.61 -6.87
CA GLY A 44 3.33 -1.51 -7.77
C GLY A 44 2.95 -0.21 -7.08
N PRO A 45 2.94 0.91 -7.82
CA PRO A 45 2.82 2.24 -7.23
C PRO A 45 1.44 2.52 -6.63
N VAL A 46 0.38 1.88 -7.11
CA VAL A 46 -0.95 1.96 -6.48
C VAL A 46 -0.92 1.24 -5.14
N ASN A 47 -0.33 0.02 -5.07
CA ASN A 47 -0.15 -0.71 -3.82
C ASN A 47 0.69 0.08 -2.82
N PHE A 48 1.77 0.71 -3.30
CA PHE A 48 2.60 1.63 -2.49
C PHE A 48 1.74 2.73 -1.85
N THR A 49 0.90 3.39 -2.63
CA THR A 49 0.04 4.46 -2.12
C THR A 49 -1.03 3.94 -1.15
N VAL A 50 -1.62 2.78 -1.42
CA VAL A 50 -2.54 2.10 -0.48
C VAL A 50 -1.85 1.86 0.85
N GLY A 51 -0.62 1.30 0.82
CA GLY A 51 0.15 1.01 2.03
C GLY A 51 0.50 2.26 2.83
N VAL A 52 0.86 3.37 2.17
CA VAL A 52 1.08 4.67 2.84
C VAL A 52 -0.18 5.14 3.58
N ASN A 53 -1.34 5.10 2.91
CA ASN A 53 -2.61 5.49 3.53
C ASN A 53 -3.02 4.56 4.68
N LEU A 54 -2.81 3.25 4.54
CA LEU A 54 -3.04 2.27 5.62
C LEU A 54 -2.13 2.53 6.81
N SER A 55 -0.85 2.81 6.58
CA SER A 55 0.11 3.13 7.65
C SER A 55 -0.30 4.40 8.42
N MET A 56 -0.89 5.37 7.75
CA MET A 56 -1.41 6.57 8.40
C MET A 56 -2.72 6.34 9.16
N ALA A 57 -3.50 5.33 8.77
CA ALA A 57 -4.78 5.01 9.39
C ALA A 57 -4.66 4.06 10.60
N MET A 58 -3.59 3.27 10.68
CA MET A 58 -3.37 2.31 11.75
C MET A 58 -2.54 2.90 12.89
N THR A 59 -3.02 2.78 14.13
CA THR A 59 -2.34 3.28 15.33
C THR A 59 -1.07 2.53 15.66
N ASN A 60 -0.99 1.26 15.26
CA ASN A 60 0.13 0.36 15.49
C ASN A 60 1.06 0.18 14.28
N ALA A 61 0.88 0.96 13.21
CA ALA A 61 1.84 0.98 12.11
C ALA A 61 3.16 1.64 12.56
N CYS A 62 4.28 0.94 12.37
CA CYS A 62 5.58 1.41 12.83
C CYS A 62 6.56 1.69 11.69
N THR A 63 6.52 0.92 10.63
CA THR A 63 7.38 1.06 9.46
C THR A 63 6.62 0.72 8.18
N TYR A 64 7.21 1.13 7.06
CA TYR A 64 6.73 0.79 5.74
C TYR A 64 7.89 0.32 4.88
N GLU A 65 7.80 -0.89 4.33
CA GLU A 65 8.80 -1.43 3.43
C GLU A 65 8.43 -1.17 1.97
N THR A 66 9.38 -0.72 1.17
CA THR A 66 9.22 -0.60 -0.29
C THR A 66 10.51 -0.95 -1.02
N ALA A 67 10.37 -1.40 -2.26
CA ALA A 67 11.51 -1.71 -3.11
C ALA A 67 12.10 -0.44 -3.72
N ARG A 68 13.29 -0.03 -3.24
CA ARG A 68 13.98 1.17 -3.70
C ARG A 68 14.12 1.26 -5.23
N GLY A 69 14.46 0.13 -5.87
CA GLY A 69 14.62 0.08 -7.33
C GLY A 69 13.30 0.34 -8.08
N PHE A 70 12.17 -0.05 -7.52
CA PHE A 70 10.85 0.20 -8.10
C PHE A 70 10.40 1.64 -7.85
N TYR A 71 10.56 2.15 -6.63
CA TYR A 71 10.19 3.50 -6.25
C TYR A 71 10.93 4.56 -7.08
N TYR A 72 12.25 4.47 -7.21
CA TYR A 72 13.05 5.40 -8.03
C TYR A 72 12.96 5.12 -9.53
N GLY A 73 12.54 3.92 -9.91
CA GLY A 73 12.36 3.47 -11.29
C GLY A 73 10.93 3.65 -11.80
N TRP A 74 10.30 2.53 -12.13
CA TRP A 74 9.07 2.48 -12.93
C TRP A 74 7.80 2.97 -12.21
N TYR A 75 7.77 3.12 -10.87
CA TYR A 75 6.59 3.66 -10.19
C TYR A 75 6.20 5.04 -10.72
N LYS A 76 7.18 5.90 -10.99
CA LYS A 76 6.99 7.23 -11.55
C LYS A 76 6.57 7.24 -13.02
N GLU A 77 6.68 6.12 -13.69
CA GLU A 77 6.22 5.97 -15.06
C GLU A 77 4.71 5.75 -15.14
N LEU A 78 4.11 5.13 -14.13
CA LEU A 78 2.70 4.76 -14.09
C LEU A 78 1.80 5.85 -13.52
N LEU A 79 2.20 6.50 -12.44
CA LEU A 79 1.42 7.52 -11.74
C LEU A 79 1.82 8.93 -12.15
N GLU A 80 0.87 9.86 -12.08
CA GLU A 80 1.15 11.30 -12.22
C GLU A 80 2.04 11.76 -11.07
N ASP A 81 1.68 11.41 -9.83
CA ASP A 81 2.43 11.67 -8.61
C ASP A 81 2.61 10.39 -7.80
N VAL A 82 3.74 10.29 -7.11
CA VAL A 82 4.08 9.18 -6.20
C VAL A 82 4.34 9.78 -4.82
N PRO A 83 3.84 9.18 -3.72
CA PRO A 83 4.15 9.63 -2.37
C PRO A 83 5.65 9.85 -2.18
N LEU A 84 6.02 11.04 -1.69
CA LEU A 84 7.42 11.41 -1.54
C LEU A 84 8.04 10.69 -0.34
N ILE A 85 9.17 10.04 -0.58
CA ILE A 85 10.06 9.54 0.48
C ILE A 85 11.15 10.58 0.69
N ASP A 86 11.20 11.16 1.88
CA ASP A 86 12.20 12.14 2.28
C ASP A 86 12.78 11.79 3.64
N HIS A 87 14.12 11.72 3.74
CA HIS A 87 14.84 11.40 4.98
C HIS A 87 14.31 10.17 5.74
N GLY A 88 13.85 9.14 5.04
CA GLY A 88 13.29 7.92 5.62
C GLY A 88 11.82 8.01 6.04
N PHE A 89 11.17 9.12 5.76
CA PHE A 89 9.73 9.31 5.98
C PHE A 89 8.99 9.35 4.66
N VAL A 90 7.75 8.86 4.65
CA VAL A 90 6.84 8.94 3.51
C VAL A 90 5.58 9.71 3.92
N SER A 91 5.10 10.55 3.02
CA SER A 91 3.87 11.31 3.23
C SER A 91 2.81 10.90 2.20
N PRO A 92 1.53 10.79 2.60
CA PRO A 92 0.45 10.52 1.68
C PRO A 92 0.28 11.66 0.68
N LEU A 93 -0.22 11.35 -0.50
CA LEU A 93 -0.61 12.36 -1.48
C LEU A 93 -1.88 13.10 -1.01
N LYS A 94 -2.02 14.34 -1.46
CA LYS A 94 -3.22 15.13 -1.26
C LYS A 94 -4.22 14.83 -2.37
N GLY A 95 -5.51 14.82 -2.04
CA GLY A 95 -6.59 14.61 -3.01
C GLY A 95 -7.62 13.60 -2.52
N ASP A 96 -8.63 13.35 -3.34
CA ASP A 96 -9.69 12.41 -3.02
C ASP A 96 -9.22 10.96 -3.11
N GLY A 97 -9.81 10.09 -2.32
CA GLY A 97 -9.45 8.66 -2.26
C GLY A 97 -8.01 8.44 -1.84
N LEU A 98 -7.22 7.81 -2.70
CA LEU A 98 -5.78 7.57 -2.46
C LEU A 98 -4.90 8.76 -2.84
N GLY A 99 -5.46 9.80 -3.46
CA GLY A 99 -4.71 10.95 -3.95
C GLY A 99 -3.83 10.65 -5.18
N VAL A 100 -4.02 9.49 -5.84
CA VAL A 100 -3.23 9.12 -7.03
C VAL A 100 -4.07 9.09 -8.29
N LYS A 101 -3.40 9.33 -9.42
CA LYS A 101 -3.96 9.18 -10.75
C LYS A 101 -2.98 8.44 -11.64
N LEU A 102 -3.48 7.45 -12.38
CA LEU A 102 -2.72 6.82 -13.46
C LEU A 102 -2.53 7.82 -14.59
N LYS A 103 -1.35 7.82 -15.21
CA LYS A 103 -1.11 8.61 -16.41
C LYS A 103 -2.00 8.11 -17.55
N ASP A 104 -2.63 9.03 -18.26
CA ASP A 104 -3.63 8.73 -19.29
C ASP A 104 -3.15 7.73 -20.35
N LYS A 105 -1.85 7.76 -20.72
CA LYS A 105 -1.25 6.81 -21.67
C LYS A 105 -1.44 5.34 -21.32
N TRP A 106 -1.65 5.01 -20.02
CA TRP A 106 -1.85 3.64 -19.55
C TRP A 106 -3.32 3.24 -19.51
N LEU A 107 -4.23 4.18 -19.76
CA LEU A 107 -5.67 3.93 -19.88
C LEU A 107 -6.07 3.65 -21.33
N GLU A 108 -5.14 3.73 -22.28
CA GLU A 108 -5.36 3.40 -23.68
C GLU A 108 -5.25 1.88 -23.89
N GLU A 109 -6.18 1.29 -24.67
CA GLU A 109 -6.22 -0.16 -24.97
C GLU A 109 -4.93 -0.67 -25.63
N SER A 110 -4.22 0.19 -26.37
CA SER A 110 -2.94 -0.14 -27.01
C SER A 110 -1.82 -0.44 -26.00
N ASN A 111 -1.92 0.07 -24.76
CA ASN A 111 -0.87 0.00 -23.76
C ASN A 111 -1.27 -0.83 -22.52
N SER A 112 -2.51 -1.27 -22.43
CA SER A 112 -3.02 -2.00 -21.27
C SER A 112 -4.09 -3.03 -21.67
N ASN A 113 -4.24 -4.05 -20.85
CA ASN A 113 -5.36 -4.98 -20.93
C ASN A 113 -6.44 -4.52 -19.95
N ILE A 114 -7.55 -3.98 -20.47
CA ILE A 114 -8.63 -3.40 -19.67
C ILE A 114 -9.73 -4.45 -19.51
N VAL A 115 -10.04 -4.82 -18.28
CA VAL A 115 -11.16 -5.71 -17.95
C VAL A 115 -12.19 -4.90 -17.15
N ILE A 116 -13.41 -4.79 -17.67
CA ILE A 116 -14.53 -4.12 -17.01
C ILE A 116 -15.45 -5.18 -16.41
N SER A 117 -15.60 -5.19 -15.11
CA SER A 117 -16.53 -6.04 -14.38
C SER A 117 -17.72 -5.22 -13.92
N ASN A 118 -18.91 -5.53 -14.43
CA ASN A 118 -20.15 -4.95 -13.93
C ASN A 118 -20.74 -5.87 -12.86
N LEU A 119 -20.94 -5.34 -11.65
CA LEU A 119 -21.74 -6.01 -10.64
C LEU A 119 -23.19 -6.07 -11.16
N LYS A 120 -23.73 -7.28 -11.29
CA LYS A 120 -25.16 -7.49 -11.56
C LYS A 120 -25.96 -7.39 -10.28
#